data_19becaff51e88b71d2fc5da913f561e4
#
_entry.id   19becaff51e88b71d2fc5da913f561e4
#
_cell.length_a   1.000
_cell.length_b   1.000
_cell.length_c   1.000
_cell.angle_alpha   90.00
_cell.angle_beta   90.00
_cell.angle_gamma   90.00
#
_symmetry.space_group_name_H-M   'P 1'
#
loop_
_entity.id
_entity.type
_entity.pdbx_description
1 polymer ?
#
loop_
_entity_poly.entity_id
_entity_poly.type
_entity_poly.pdbx_seq_one_letter_code
_entity_poly.pdbx_strand_id
1 'polypeptide(L)'
;MLLTKSDMKKIIYTILLVLLLAPAFTQAQENAGAVGTMSSYPVVYKYDEQVTWYFDLSGTTFAETEELYIWIWSPSEPDAGNWENSSDFAKLTHVGDKIWSFTLTPTTYFSKTPAEIAASAGFWFRLKNKNGSKQSDVANMTYTDFSSFFTANEMIKSYPAKPTVDKGVSILFNSNLVPGFAGVPSVHFHSGLNDWSVKQEYQAWLPDVSEKTKLKDLGNGFYKMDLLPEEYYGTEPGFVMENIVFLMVAKDWAANSGDQVIYAGEYIPPPPPVFRFFPLQISQKDFLGMSRKNNESGVNKLMYTITAGSKIINGEFSGSTNEIKGFVNLVSELKGIPNLTEIHVLVKDNKDKTISDTTIPLKTLD
;
A
#
# COMPACT_ATOMS: atom_id res chain seq x y z
N MET A 1 48.11 71.49 -13.70
CA MET A 1 47.00 72.02 -12.87
C MET A 1 46.90 71.10 -11.67
N LEU A 2 47.47 71.50 -10.51
CA LEU A 2 47.44 70.71 -9.29
C LEU A 2 46.09 70.89 -8.59
N LEU A 3 45.35 69.85 -8.31
CA LEU A 3 44.09 69.88 -7.54
C LEU A 3 44.36 70.38 -6.14
N THR A 4 43.59 71.35 -5.69
CA THR A 4 43.69 71.87 -4.35
C THR A 4 43.23 70.88 -3.28
N LYS A 5 43.70 71.07 -2.03
CA LYS A 5 43.28 70.19 -0.91
C LYS A 5 41.75 70.18 -0.70
N SER A 6 41.08 71.29 -1.12
CA SER A 6 39.61 71.44 -1.10
C SER A 6 38.93 70.58 -2.17
N ASP A 7 39.51 70.49 -3.39
CA ASP A 7 38.95 69.70 -4.49
C ASP A 7 39.10 68.22 -4.25
N MET A 8 40.20 67.82 -3.64
CA MET A 8 40.39 66.42 -3.21
C MET A 8 39.37 65.98 -2.13
N LYS A 9 39.07 66.86 -1.16
CA LYS A 9 38.06 66.57 -0.17
C LYS A 9 36.64 66.42 -0.81
N LYS A 10 36.29 67.31 -1.74
CA LYS A 10 35.01 67.24 -2.47
C LYS A 10 34.91 65.96 -3.29
N ILE A 11 35.95 65.53 -3.97
CA ILE A 11 36.01 64.26 -4.75
C ILE A 11 35.85 63.05 -3.81
N ILE A 12 36.52 63.03 -2.65
CA ILE A 12 36.39 61.98 -1.65
C ILE A 12 34.98 61.88 -1.10
N TYR A 13 34.36 62.99 -0.75
CA TYR A 13 32.96 63.04 -0.26
C TYR A 13 31.98 62.61 -1.34
N THR A 14 32.19 62.95 -2.62
CA THR A 14 31.34 62.55 -3.72
C THR A 14 31.47 61.03 -3.99
N ILE A 15 32.69 60.49 -3.94
CA ILE A 15 32.92 59.04 -4.09
C ILE A 15 32.31 58.29 -2.90
N LEU A 16 32.44 58.80 -1.66
CA LEU A 16 31.84 58.17 -0.48
C LEU A 16 30.31 58.22 -0.54
N LEU A 17 29.72 59.31 -1.04
CA LEU A 17 28.27 59.44 -1.21
C LEU A 17 27.73 58.54 -2.31
N VAL A 18 28.47 58.33 -3.41
CA VAL A 18 28.10 57.42 -4.49
C VAL A 18 28.21 55.95 -4.03
N LEU A 19 29.19 55.62 -3.17
CA LEU A 19 29.31 54.29 -2.56
C LEU A 19 28.20 54.02 -1.52
N LEU A 20 27.70 55.05 -0.82
CA LEU A 20 26.57 54.94 0.10
C LEU A 20 25.22 54.90 -0.59
N LEU A 21 25.14 55.32 -1.86
CA LEU A 21 23.92 55.31 -2.69
C LEU A 21 23.92 54.13 -3.70
N ALA A 22 24.96 53.29 -3.69
CA ALA A 22 24.86 52.02 -4.43
C ALA A 22 23.67 51.22 -3.86
N PRO A 23 22.61 51.02 -4.63
CA PRO A 23 21.54 50.17 -4.15
C PRO A 23 22.18 48.84 -3.82
N ALA A 24 22.09 48.42 -2.56
CA ALA A 24 22.24 47.00 -2.27
C ALA A 24 21.16 46.29 -3.10
N PHE A 25 21.55 45.76 -4.24
CA PHE A 25 20.71 44.82 -4.96
C PHE A 25 20.59 43.59 -4.05
N THR A 26 19.67 43.65 -3.10
CA THR A 26 19.13 42.46 -2.50
C THR A 26 18.45 41.77 -3.66
N GLN A 27 19.09 40.78 -4.24
CA GLN A 27 18.42 39.87 -5.18
C GLN A 27 17.16 39.41 -4.47
N ALA A 28 16.00 39.80 -4.99
CA ALA A 28 14.74 39.34 -4.45
C ALA A 28 14.77 37.82 -4.55
N GLN A 29 14.59 37.15 -3.43
CA GLN A 29 14.58 35.69 -3.37
C GLN A 29 13.42 35.17 -4.24
N GLU A 30 13.74 34.34 -5.22
CA GLU A 30 12.73 33.75 -6.14
C GLU A 30 11.97 32.65 -5.40
N ASN A 31 10.64 32.72 -5.41
CA ASN A 31 9.80 31.63 -4.98
C ASN A 31 9.56 30.69 -6.16
N ALA A 32 10.03 29.43 -6.02
CA ALA A 32 9.90 28.39 -7.03
C ALA A 32 8.51 27.73 -7.03
N GLY A 33 7.67 27.96 -6.01
CA GLY A 33 6.36 27.35 -5.85
C GLY A 33 6.34 26.18 -4.85
N ALA A 34 5.18 25.54 -4.74
CA ALA A 34 4.95 24.47 -3.78
C ALA A 34 5.58 23.15 -4.23
N VAL A 35 6.14 22.41 -3.27
CA VAL A 35 6.50 21.00 -3.45
C VAL A 35 5.20 20.21 -3.63
N GLY A 36 5.14 19.37 -4.66
CA GLY A 36 3.98 18.52 -4.96
C GLY A 36 3.87 17.31 -4.04
N THR A 37 3.59 16.16 -4.62
CA THR A 37 3.49 14.91 -3.86
C THR A 37 4.83 14.56 -3.22
N MET A 38 4.78 14.17 -1.96
CA MET A 38 5.93 13.67 -1.20
C MET A 38 5.67 12.24 -0.76
N SER A 39 6.71 11.41 -0.81
CA SER A 39 6.65 10.03 -0.35
C SER A 39 7.96 9.61 0.32
N SER A 40 7.94 8.51 1.04
CA SER A 40 9.14 7.92 1.64
C SER A 40 9.26 6.44 1.30
N TYR A 41 10.50 5.96 1.24
CA TYR A 41 10.80 4.55 1.18
C TYR A 41 11.91 4.20 2.19
N PRO A 42 11.67 3.29 3.14
CA PRO A 42 10.39 2.63 3.45
C PRO A 42 9.25 3.61 3.77
N VAL A 43 7.99 3.15 3.60
CA VAL A 43 6.79 3.98 3.90
C VAL A 43 6.65 4.22 5.40
N VAL A 44 6.91 3.18 6.20
CA VAL A 44 7.04 3.29 7.66
C VAL A 44 8.45 2.90 8.09
N TYR A 45 9.04 3.69 8.96
CA TYR A 45 10.42 3.52 9.42
C TYR A 45 10.58 4.03 10.85
N LYS A 46 11.54 3.48 11.59
CA LYS A 46 11.96 4.06 12.87
C LYS A 46 12.92 5.21 12.62
N TYR A 47 12.99 6.18 13.53
CA TYR A 47 13.86 7.36 13.35
C TYR A 47 15.37 7.04 13.31
N ASP A 48 15.76 5.85 13.75
CA ASP A 48 17.12 5.31 13.67
C ASP A 48 17.36 4.43 12.43
N GLU A 49 16.37 4.33 11.53
CA GLU A 49 16.47 3.63 10.24
C GLU A 49 16.75 4.61 9.10
N GLN A 50 17.47 4.15 8.08
CA GLN A 50 17.65 4.90 6.86
C GLN A 50 16.33 4.97 6.08
N VAL A 51 16.02 6.17 5.58
CA VAL A 51 14.87 6.44 4.74
C VAL A 51 15.26 7.35 3.60
N THR A 52 14.64 7.17 2.44
CA THR A 52 14.73 8.08 1.30
C THR A 52 13.39 8.81 1.14
N TRP A 53 13.44 10.12 1.14
CA TRP A 53 12.30 10.98 0.82
C TRP A 53 12.32 11.34 -0.65
N TYR A 54 11.18 11.35 -1.29
CA TYR A 54 10.98 11.72 -2.69
C TYR A 54 10.07 12.94 -2.77
N PHE A 55 10.42 13.87 -3.68
CA PHE A 55 9.76 15.15 -3.87
C PHE A 55 9.39 15.31 -5.33
N ASP A 56 8.10 15.45 -5.62
CA ASP A 56 7.63 15.86 -6.94
C ASP A 56 7.68 17.38 -7.04
N LEU A 57 8.52 17.87 -7.94
CA LEU A 57 8.71 19.30 -8.20
C LEU A 57 8.10 19.77 -9.54
N SER A 58 7.20 18.97 -10.13
CA SER A 58 6.53 19.30 -11.40
C SER A 58 5.75 20.62 -11.34
N GLY A 59 5.22 20.98 -10.17
CA GLY A 59 4.53 22.25 -9.89
C GLY A 59 5.45 23.42 -9.61
N THR A 60 6.79 23.25 -9.65
CA THR A 60 7.76 24.31 -9.34
C THR A 60 8.47 24.84 -10.57
N THR A 61 9.11 26.02 -10.44
CA THR A 61 9.96 26.60 -11.48
C THR A 61 11.41 26.08 -11.46
N PHE A 62 11.76 25.15 -10.57
CA PHE A 62 13.09 24.52 -10.60
C PHE A 62 13.32 23.78 -11.92
N ALA A 63 14.51 23.99 -12.52
CA ALA A 63 14.92 23.23 -13.70
C ALA A 63 15.44 21.85 -13.29
N GLU A 64 15.27 20.82 -14.15
CA GLU A 64 15.75 19.45 -13.88
C GLU A 64 17.28 19.36 -13.76
N THR A 65 17.99 20.31 -14.37
CA THR A 65 19.46 20.40 -14.29
C THR A 65 19.95 21.20 -13.09
N GLU A 66 19.04 21.75 -12.29
CA GLU A 66 19.39 22.57 -11.11
C GLU A 66 19.88 21.68 -9.96
N GLU A 67 21.00 22.08 -9.32
CA GLU A 67 21.40 21.44 -8.07
C GLU A 67 20.55 21.96 -6.92
N LEU A 68 19.82 21.03 -6.27
CA LEU A 68 18.91 21.37 -5.18
C LEU A 68 19.42 20.84 -3.85
N TYR A 69 19.06 21.57 -2.81
CA TYR A 69 19.43 21.30 -1.42
C TYR A 69 18.18 21.41 -0.54
N ILE A 70 18.15 20.60 0.54
CA ILE A 70 17.09 20.68 1.53
C ILE A 70 17.55 21.55 2.71
N TRP A 71 16.74 22.52 3.09
CA TRP A 71 16.92 23.31 4.29
C TRP A 71 15.86 22.93 5.32
N ILE A 72 16.26 22.17 6.33
CA ILE A 72 15.37 21.67 7.39
C ILE A 72 15.65 22.42 8.67
N TRP A 73 14.62 22.89 9.38
CA TRP A 73 14.76 23.58 10.68
C TRP A 73 14.03 22.86 11.82
N SER A 74 13.27 21.82 11.56
CA SER A 74 12.64 20.99 12.57
C SER A 74 12.81 19.50 12.20
N PRO A 75 13.23 18.65 13.14
CA PRO A 75 13.44 18.81 14.60
C PRO A 75 14.68 19.59 15.02
N SER A 76 15.63 19.84 14.13
CA SER A 76 16.78 20.72 14.30
C SER A 76 17.24 21.24 12.95
N GLU A 77 18.16 22.18 12.93
CA GLU A 77 18.74 22.78 11.72
C GLU A 77 20.18 22.29 11.54
N PRO A 78 20.43 21.16 10.81
CA PRO A 78 21.77 20.57 10.67
C PRO A 78 22.75 21.47 9.90
N ASP A 79 22.25 22.26 8.95
CA ASP A 79 23.05 23.16 8.09
C ASP A 79 22.90 24.64 8.52
N ALA A 80 22.75 24.90 9.84
CA ALA A 80 22.56 26.23 10.39
C ALA A 80 23.70 27.19 9.98
N GLY A 81 23.30 28.41 9.57
CA GLY A 81 24.23 29.45 9.14
C GLY A 81 24.73 29.34 7.69
N ASN A 82 24.36 28.29 6.95
CA ASN A 82 24.81 28.05 5.58
C ASN A 82 23.72 28.31 4.53
N TRP A 83 22.76 29.16 4.82
CA TRP A 83 21.66 29.45 3.88
C TRP A 83 22.13 29.86 2.49
N GLU A 84 23.18 30.73 2.42
CA GLU A 84 23.73 31.23 1.16
C GLU A 84 24.79 30.29 0.52
N ASN A 85 25.11 29.17 1.18
CA ASN A 85 26.07 28.19 0.68
C ASN A 85 25.82 26.81 1.32
N SER A 86 24.71 26.16 0.96
CA SER A 86 24.34 24.86 1.51
C SER A 86 25.48 23.85 1.44
N SER A 87 25.61 23.06 2.50
CA SER A 87 26.58 21.97 2.60
C SER A 87 26.16 20.78 1.72
N ASP A 88 27.16 20.03 1.25
CA ASP A 88 26.91 18.91 0.32
C ASP A 88 26.10 17.76 0.96
N PHE A 89 26.12 17.62 2.29
CA PHE A 89 25.27 16.62 2.98
C PHE A 89 23.77 16.95 2.91
N ALA A 90 23.40 18.19 2.55
CA ALA A 90 22.01 18.61 2.35
C ALA A 90 21.58 18.55 0.87
N LYS A 91 22.46 18.08 -0.03
CA LYS A 91 22.21 18.02 -1.46
C LYS A 91 21.22 16.90 -1.80
N LEU A 92 20.26 17.22 -2.68
CA LEU A 92 19.32 16.24 -3.23
C LEU A 92 19.93 15.52 -4.43
N THR A 93 19.42 14.32 -4.69
CA THR A 93 19.72 13.54 -5.90
C THR A 93 18.53 13.65 -6.87
N HIS A 94 18.81 14.03 -8.13
CA HIS A 94 17.80 13.98 -9.19
C HIS A 94 17.58 12.53 -9.60
N VAL A 95 16.33 12.06 -9.58
CA VAL A 95 15.96 10.67 -9.88
C VAL A 95 15.50 10.51 -11.33
N GLY A 96 14.77 11.48 -11.84
CA GLY A 96 14.25 11.53 -13.21
C GLY A 96 13.05 12.49 -13.28
N ASP A 97 12.75 12.97 -14.46
CA ASP A 97 11.69 13.96 -14.68
C ASP A 97 11.81 15.12 -13.67
N LYS A 98 10.74 15.43 -12.97
CA LYS A 98 10.71 16.44 -11.90
C LYS A 98 10.77 15.83 -10.50
N ILE A 99 11.38 14.64 -10.34
CA ILE A 99 11.49 13.93 -9.05
C ILE A 99 12.91 14.06 -8.51
N TRP A 100 13.03 14.49 -7.26
CA TRP A 100 14.27 14.49 -6.47
C TRP A 100 14.12 13.64 -5.23
N SER A 101 15.25 13.15 -4.74
CA SER A 101 15.29 12.35 -3.52
C SER A 101 16.31 12.89 -2.52
N PHE A 102 16.08 12.56 -1.25
CA PHE A 102 16.98 12.85 -0.15
C PHE A 102 17.02 11.68 0.83
N THR A 103 18.18 11.08 1.00
CA THR A 103 18.37 9.92 1.88
C THR A 103 19.01 10.33 3.19
N LEU A 104 18.39 9.92 4.30
CA LEU A 104 18.88 10.25 5.64
C LEU A 104 18.56 9.12 6.64
N THR A 105 19.28 9.10 7.76
CA THR A 105 18.85 8.45 9.00
C THR A 105 18.49 9.58 9.97
N PRO A 106 17.23 9.78 10.34
CA PRO A 106 16.81 10.96 11.10
C PRO A 106 17.61 11.23 12.37
N THR A 107 17.86 10.22 13.19
CA THR A 107 18.66 10.39 14.42
C THR A 107 20.07 10.91 14.15
N THR A 108 20.72 10.38 13.12
CA THR A 108 22.07 10.79 12.71
C THR A 108 22.07 12.18 12.08
N TYR A 109 21.14 12.42 11.14
CA TYR A 109 21.05 13.67 10.41
C TYR A 109 20.76 14.87 11.32
N PHE A 110 19.82 14.72 12.25
CA PHE A 110 19.42 15.78 13.17
C PHE A 110 20.24 15.81 14.47
N SER A 111 21.12 14.81 14.72
CA SER A 111 21.82 14.62 15.99
C SER A 111 20.86 14.63 17.19
N LYS A 112 19.73 13.88 17.04
CA LYS A 112 18.64 13.79 18.00
C LYS A 112 18.28 12.35 18.30
N THR A 113 17.81 12.10 19.51
CA THR A 113 17.23 10.81 19.88
C THR A 113 15.85 10.60 19.22
N PRO A 114 15.38 9.35 19.05
CA PRO A 114 14.03 9.08 18.55
C PRO A 114 12.93 9.81 19.33
N ALA A 115 13.08 9.91 20.64
CA ALA A 115 12.10 10.60 21.51
C ALA A 115 12.07 12.12 21.26
N GLU A 116 13.22 12.77 21.06
CA GLU A 116 13.29 14.18 20.73
C GLU A 116 12.70 14.48 19.35
N ILE A 117 12.91 13.58 18.36
CA ILE A 117 12.31 13.72 17.03
C ILE A 117 10.79 13.56 17.12
N ALA A 118 10.31 12.53 17.85
CA ALA A 118 8.88 12.30 18.04
C ALA A 118 8.18 13.48 18.75
N ALA A 119 8.87 14.15 19.68
CA ALA A 119 8.35 15.30 20.39
C ALA A 119 8.42 16.62 19.61
N SER A 120 9.05 16.63 18.43
CA SER A 120 9.19 17.83 17.59
C SER A 120 7.90 18.17 16.83
N ALA A 121 7.90 19.33 16.16
CA ALA A 121 6.79 19.75 15.30
C ALA A 121 6.72 19.00 13.95
N GLY A 122 7.54 17.96 13.75
CA GLY A 122 7.68 17.24 12.49
C GLY A 122 8.84 17.77 11.63
N PHE A 123 8.90 17.31 10.38
CA PHE A 123 10.01 17.60 9.47
C PHE A 123 9.66 18.79 8.57
N TRP A 124 9.93 20.01 9.05
CA TRP A 124 9.65 21.24 8.31
C TRP A 124 10.87 21.71 7.53
N PHE A 125 10.70 21.99 6.25
CA PHE A 125 11.79 22.30 5.34
C PHE A 125 11.36 23.22 4.18
N ARG A 126 12.37 23.67 3.42
CA ARG A 126 12.27 24.17 2.05
C ARG A 126 13.30 23.48 1.18
N LEU A 127 13.00 23.36 -0.10
CA LEU A 127 13.97 23.00 -1.13
C LEU A 127 14.50 24.30 -1.75
N LYS A 128 15.78 24.35 -2.06
CA LYS A 128 16.41 25.56 -2.58
C LYS A 128 17.65 25.25 -3.41
N ASN A 129 18.08 26.21 -4.23
CA ASN A 129 19.41 26.15 -4.84
C ASN A 129 20.52 26.41 -3.81
N LYS A 130 21.78 26.19 -4.17
CA LYS A 130 22.90 26.22 -3.24
C LYS A 130 23.00 27.55 -2.49
N ASN A 131 22.83 28.69 -3.18
CA ASN A 131 22.99 30.03 -2.61
C ASN A 131 21.71 30.63 -2.02
N GLY A 132 20.59 29.90 -2.01
CA GLY A 132 19.34 30.36 -1.43
C GLY A 132 18.60 31.45 -2.21
N SER A 133 19.08 31.82 -3.41
CA SER A 133 18.42 32.85 -4.23
C SER A 133 17.07 32.38 -4.78
N LYS A 134 16.84 31.06 -4.84
CA LYS A 134 15.59 30.42 -5.28
C LYS A 134 15.20 29.33 -4.30
N GLN A 135 13.93 29.29 -3.88
CA GLN A 135 13.44 28.34 -2.89
C GLN A 135 11.99 27.93 -3.15
N SER A 136 11.61 26.76 -2.68
CA SER A 136 10.21 26.33 -2.65
C SER A 136 9.40 27.04 -1.57
N ASP A 137 8.09 26.88 -1.60
CA ASP A 137 7.27 27.11 -0.42
C ASP A 137 7.71 26.20 0.75
N VAL A 138 7.26 26.55 1.95
CA VAL A 138 7.44 25.71 3.14
C VAL A 138 6.71 24.40 2.96
N ALA A 139 7.38 23.31 3.27
CA ALA A 139 6.80 21.98 3.23
C ALA A 139 7.03 21.21 4.54
N ASN A 140 6.22 20.19 4.77
CA ASN A 140 6.36 19.28 5.90
C ASN A 140 6.32 17.84 5.41
N MET A 141 7.40 17.07 5.65
CA MET A 141 7.42 15.65 5.31
C MET A 141 6.60 14.87 6.33
N THR A 142 5.57 14.19 5.85
CA THR A 142 4.69 13.39 6.71
C THR A 142 5.41 12.15 7.22
N TYR A 143 5.38 11.95 8.52
CA TYR A 143 5.80 10.71 9.18
C TYR A 143 4.58 9.86 9.50
N THR A 144 4.59 8.61 9.08
CA THR A 144 3.54 7.64 9.40
C THR A 144 3.93 6.86 10.65
N ASP A 145 3.28 7.15 11.75
CA ASP A 145 3.45 6.36 13.00
C ASP A 145 2.79 4.99 12.85
N PHE A 146 3.55 3.96 13.13
CA PHE A 146 3.10 2.57 13.13
C PHE A 146 3.24 1.88 14.49
N SER A 147 3.55 2.64 15.55
CA SER A 147 3.77 2.12 16.91
C SER A 147 2.54 1.39 17.46
N SER A 148 1.34 1.82 17.09
CA SER A 148 0.09 1.17 17.48
C SER A 148 -0.03 -0.29 17.03
N PHE A 149 0.67 -0.68 15.97
CA PHE A 149 0.68 -2.07 15.50
C PHE A 149 1.28 -3.03 16.54
N PHE A 150 2.27 -2.59 17.31
CA PHE A 150 2.93 -3.44 18.32
C PHE A 150 2.05 -3.80 19.52
N THR A 151 0.94 -3.09 19.69
CA THR A 151 -0.04 -3.34 20.78
C THR A 151 -1.39 -3.80 20.25
N ALA A 152 -1.61 -3.76 18.94
CA ALA A 152 -2.84 -4.22 18.30
C ALA A 152 -2.87 -5.76 18.22
N ASN A 153 -4.06 -6.34 18.39
CA ASN A 153 -4.30 -7.75 18.10
C ASN A 153 -4.59 -7.93 16.60
N GLU A 154 -3.64 -7.50 15.77
CA GLU A 154 -3.72 -7.50 14.30
C GLU A 154 -2.52 -8.28 13.75
N MET A 155 -2.77 -9.28 12.91
CA MET A 155 -1.71 -10.14 12.37
C MET A 155 -0.93 -9.46 11.25
N ILE A 156 -1.64 -8.78 10.34
CA ILE A 156 -1.07 -8.12 9.15
C ILE A 156 -1.57 -6.68 9.09
N LYS A 157 -0.68 -5.76 8.77
CA LYS A 157 -1.04 -4.38 8.44
C LYS A 157 -0.17 -3.83 7.34
N SER A 158 -0.77 -3.20 6.35
CA SER A 158 -0.05 -2.55 5.24
C SER A 158 -0.12 -1.03 5.32
N TYR A 159 0.94 -0.39 4.85
CA TYR A 159 1.08 1.04 4.70
C TYR A 159 1.57 1.37 3.28
N PRO A 160 0.75 2.04 2.45
CA PRO A 160 -0.65 2.38 2.70
C PRO A 160 -1.55 1.14 2.79
N ALA A 161 -2.73 1.28 3.37
CA ALA A 161 -3.71 0.20 3.46
C ALA A 161 -4.20 -0.29 2.08
N LYS A 162 -4.09 0.58 1.08
CA LYS A 162 -4.41 0.32 -0.33
C LYS A 162 -3.21 0.75 -1.18
N PRO A 163 -2.22 -0.13 -1.39
CA PRO A 163 -1.04 0.18 -2.18
C PRO A 163 -1.35 0.34 -3.67
N THR A 164 -0.44 0.98 -4.40
CA THR A 164 -0.40 1.02 -5.87
C THR A 164 0.88 0.36 -6.37
N VAL A 165 0.93 -0.02 -7.64
CA VAL A 165 2.09 -0.76 -8.19
C VAL A 165 3.36 0.09 -8.22
N ASP A 166 3.21 1.40 -8.43
CA ASP A 166 4.26 2.40 -8.65
C ASP A 166 4.79 3.07 -7.37
N LYS A 167 4.26 2.69 -6.19
CA LYS A 167 4.65 3.32 -4.92
C LYS A 167 5.08 2.29 -3.89
N GLY A 168 5.93 2.74 -2.96
CA GLY A 168 6.38 1.91 -1.85
C GLY A 168 5.22 1.39 -1.00
N VAL A 169 5.37 0.18 -0.50
CA VAL A 169 4.49 -0.41 0.50
C VAL A 169 5.32 -1.06 1.61
N SER A 170 4.91 -0.85 2.86
CA SER A 170 5.44 -1.54 4.03
C SER A 170 4.37 -2.47 4.59
N ILE A 171 4.67 -3.75 4.73
CA ILE A 171 3.75 -4.76 5.27
C ILE A 171 4.31 -5.24 6.60
N LEU A 172 3.54 -5.04 7.67
CA LEU A 172 3.89 -5.49 9.02
C LEU A 172 3.25 -6.83 9.32
N PHE A 173 3.99 -7.69 10.02
CA PHE A 173 3.54 -9.00 10.46
C PHE A 173 3.79 -9.20 11.95
N ASN A 174 2.74 -9.59 12.68
CA ASN A 174 2.79 -10.01 14.08
C ASN A 174 2.75 -11.55 14.16
N SER A 175 3.90 -12.17 14.25
CA SER A 175 4.03 -13.62 14.28
C SER A 175 3.55 -14.24 15.62
N ASN A 176 3.39 -13.43 16.67
CA ASN A 176 2.89 -13.92 17.97
C ASN A 176 1.45 -14.44 17.88
N LEU A 177 0.72 -14.04 16.84
CA LEU A 177 -0.66 -14.48 16.60
C LEU A 177 -0.75 -15.76 15.76
N VAL A 178 0.40 -16.31 15.32
CA VAL A 178 0.43 -17.46 14.40
C VAL A 178 1.25 -18.59 15.03
N PRO A 179 0.65 -19.78 15.26
CA PRO A 179 1.36 -20.93 15.80
C PRO A 179 2.59 -21.32 14.92
N GLY A 180 3.67 -21.74 15.57
CA GLY A 180 4.87 -22.24 14.91
C GLY A 180 5.91 -21.19 14.51
N PHE A 181 5.66 -19.90 14.74
CA PHE A 181 6.65 -18.86 14.45
C PHE A 181 7.58 -18.52 15.63
N ALA A 182 7.33 -19.06 16.82
CA ALA A 182 8.19 -18.81 17.97
C ALA A 182 9.61 -19.38 17.74
N GLY A 183 10.63 -18.51 17.85
CA GLY A 183 12.03 -18.92 17.75
C GLY A 183 12.52 -19.26 16.32
N VAL A 184 11.75 -18.96 15.27
CA VAL A 184 12.20 -19.18 13.89
C VAL A 184 13.36 -18.26 13.54
N PRO A 185 14.37 -18.74 12.78
CA PRO A 185 15.56 -17.95 12.45
C PRO A 185 15.31 -16.83 11.44
N SER A 186 14.28 -16.94 10.61
CA SER A 186 13.83 -15.91 9.68
C SER A 186 12.40 -16.13 9.22
N VAL A 187 11.78 -15.05 8.75
CA VAL A 187 10.45 -15.04 8.13
C VAL A 187 10.59 -14.51 6.71
N HIS A 188 9.86 -15.09 5.78
CA HIS A 188 9.94 -14.78 4.36
C HIS A 188 8.55 -14.46 3.78
N PHE A 189 8.53 -13.59 2.78
CA PHE A 189 7.35 -13.15 2.03
C PHE A 189 7.19 -14.00 0.78
N HIS A 190 6.29 -14.98 0.82
CA HIS A 190 5.91 -15.79 -0.33
C HIS A 190 4.68 -15.16 -0.95
N SER A 191 4.79 -14.57 -2.14
CA SER A 191 3.77 -13.65 -2.63
C SER A 191 3.58 -13.64 -4.14
N GLY A 192 2.47 -13.04 -4.57
CA GLY A 192 2.16 -12.77 -5.95
C GLY A 192 1.22 -11.58 -6.11
N LEU A 193 1.07 -11.10 -7.34
CA LEU A 193 0.08 -10.09 -7.72
C LEU A 193 -1.08 -10.75 -8.47
N ASN A 194 -2.27 -10.13 -8.39
CA ASN A 194 -3.46 -10.49 -9.16
C ASN A 194 -3.74 -11.99 -9.10
N ASP A 195 -4.02 -12.48 -7.88
CA ASP A 195 -4.32 -13.88 -7.59
C ASP A 195 -3.25 -14.84 -8.13
N TRP A 196 -1.97 -14.54 -7.85
CA TRP A 196 -0.79 -15.32 -8.26
C TRP A 196 -0.49 -15.28 -9.77
N SER A 197 -0.96 -14.31 -10.52
CA SER A 197 -0.64 -14.18 -11.95
C SER A 197 0.83 -13.77 -12.19
N VAL A 198 1.39 -12.95 -11.30
CA VAL A 198 2.83 -12.63 -11.22
C VAL A 198 3.34 -13.05 -9.86
N LYS A 199 4.44 -13.79 -9.80
CA LYS A 199 4.89 -14.46 -8.57
C LYS A 199 6.27 -14.02 -8.13
N GLN A 200 6.45 -13.88 -6.83
CA GLN A 200 7.73 -13.81 -6.15
C GLN A 200 7.70 -14.79 -4.97
N GLU A 201 7.93 -16.05 -5.28
CA GLU A 201 7.79 -17.15 -4.34
C GLU A 201 9.07 -17.31 -3.51
N TYR A 202 8.93 -17.48 -2.19
CA TYR A 202 10.04 -17.89 -1.35
C TYR A 202 10.52 -19.29 -1.75
N GLN A 203 11.83 -19.43 -1.94
CA GLN A 203 12.50 -20.69 -2.31
C GLN A 203 13.74 -20.86 -1.42
N ALA A 204 13.64 -21.74 -0.43
CA ALA A 204 14.67 -21.95 0.58
C ALA A 204 16.03 -22.39 0.00
N TRP A 205 16.00 -23.04 -1.16
CA TRP A 205 17.18 -23.57 -1.86
C TRP A 205 17.88 -22.55 -2.78
N LEU A 206 17.30 -21.38 -2.99
CA LEU A 206 17.88 -20.28 -3.77
C LEU A 206 18.26 -19.12 -2.85
N PRO A 207 19.56 -18.93 -2.52
CA PRO A 207 19.97 -17.92 -1.55
C PRO A 207 19.53 -16.49 -1.88
N ASP A 208 19.64 -16.07 -3.15
CA ASP A 208 19.28 -14.72 -3.59
C ASP A 208 17.77 -14.48 -3.45
N VAL A 209 16.95 -15.48 -3.80
CA VAL A 209 15.50 -15.41 -3.64
C VAL A 209 15.12 -15.43 -2.16
N SER A 210 15.79 -16.26 -1.37
CA SER A 210 15.58 -16.32 0.07
C SER A 210 15.90 -14.98 0.73
N GLU A 211 17.00 -14.31 0.37
CA GLU A 211 17.32 -12.98 0.91
C GLU A 211 16.37 -11.90 0.41
N LYS A 212 16.01 -11.90 -0.87
CA LYS A 212 15.03 -10.95 -1.44
C LYS A 212 13.67 -11.02 -0.74
N THR A 213 13.23 -12.21 -0.35
CA THR A 213 11.93 -12.44 0.29
C THR A 213 11.93 -12.30 1.81
N LYS A 214 13.11 -12.14 2.42
CA LYS A 214 13.28 -12.09 3.87
C LYS A 214 12.72 -10.82 4.48
N LEU A 215 11.90 -10.96 5.51
CA LEU A 215 11.40 -9.84 6.29
C LEU A 215 12.48 -9.31 7.23
N LYS A 216 12.46 -8.01 7.45
CA LYS A 216 13.21 -7.35 8.50
C LYS A 216 12.61 -7.69 9.86
N ASP A 217 13.43 -8.18 10.78
CA ASP A 217 13.03 -8.41 12.17
C ASP A 217 12.99 -7.07 12.92
N LEU A 218 11.85 -6.75 13.53
CA LEU A 218 11.62 -5.56 14.36
C LEU A 218 11.74 -5.86 15.85
N GLY A 219 11.99 -7.13 16.21
CA GLY A 219 12.04 -7.64 17.56
C GLY A 219 10.68 -8.09 18.10
N ASN A 220 10.69 -8.92 19.17
CA ASN A 220 9.49 -9.38 19.89
C ASN A 220 8.43 -10.08 19.00
N GLY A 221 8.86 -10.78 17.94
CA GLY A 221 7.95 -11.46 17.01
C GLY A 221 7.26 -10.57 16.00
N PHE A 222 7.70 -9.32 15.83
CA PHE A 222 7.23 -8.42 14.81
C PHE A 222 8.21 -8.35 13.64
N TYR A 223 7.68 -8.34 12.43
CA TYR A 223 8.46 -8.33 11.20
C TYR A 223 7.91 -7.30 10.21
N LYS A 224 8.74 -6.86 9.28
CA LYS A 224 8.38 -5.89 8.25
C LYS A 224 8.93 -6.31 6.89
N MET A 225 8.10 -6.20 5.86
CA MET A 225 8.49 -6.25 4.45
C MET A 225 8.29 -4.87 3.83
N ASP A 226 9.35 -4.31 3.26
CA ASP A 226 9.30 -3.08 2.48
C ASP A 226 9.55 -3.44 1.03
N LEU A 227 8.68 -3.00 0.12
CA LEU A 227 8.85 -3.25 -1.31
C LEU A 227 8.24 -2.10 -2.15
N LEU A 228 8.79 -1.91 -3.34
CA LEU A 228 8.17 -1.19 -4.44
C LEU A 228 7.62 -2.27 -5.39
N PRO A 229 6.29 -2.45 -5.49
CA PRO A 229 5.72 -3.60 -6.18
C PRO A 229 6.20 -3.76 -7.62
N GLU A 230 6.28 -2.67 -8.40
CA GLU A 230 6.76 -2.70 -9.78
C GLU A 230 8.16 -3.32 -9.90
N GLU A 231 9.10 -2.90 -9.07
CA GLU A 231 10.47 -3.42 -9.05
C GLU A 231 10.56 -4.82 -8.44
N TYR A 232 9.84 -5.03 -7.33
CA TYR A 232 9.90 -6.29 -6.59
C TYR A 232 9.41 -7.47 -7.42
N TYR A 233 8.31 -7.28 -8.17
CA TYR A 233 7.73 -8.31 -9.03
C TYR A 233 8.22 -8.23 -10.48
N GLY A 234 8.93 -7.19 -10.88
CA GLY A 234 9.42 -6.98 -12.24
C GLY A 234 8.28 -6.82 -13.24
N THR A 235 7.29 -6.00 -12.92
CA THR A 235 6.15 -5.76 -13.82
C THR A 235 6.49 -4.71 -14.87
N GLU A 236 5.84 -4.80 -16.02
CA GLU A 236 5.99 -3.81 -17.10
C GLU A 236 5.27 -2.50 -16.75
N PRO A 237 5.74 -1.36 -17.29
CA PRO A 237 5.06 -0.08 -17.11
C PRO A 237 3.58 -0.15 -17.52
N GLY A 238 2.71 0.40 -16.67
CA GLY A 238 1.27 0.37 -16.89
C GLY A 238 0.58 -0.91 -16.43
N PHE A 239 1.28 -1.81 -15.73
CA PHE A 239 0.66 -2.98 -15.09
C PHE A 239 -0.40 -2.54 -14.08
N VAL A 240 -1.59 -3.12 -14.18
CA VAL A 240 -2.71 -2.87 -13.25
C VAL A 240 -2.66 -3.87 -12.11
N MET A 241 -2.30 -3.41 -10.93
CA MET A 241 -2.31 -4.21 -9.72
C MET A 241 -3.71 -4.21 -9.08
N GLU A 242 -4.31 -5.37 -8.93
CA GLU A 242 -5.60 -5.56 -8.25
C GLU A 242 -5.41 -5.92 -6.78
N ASN A 243 -4.45 -6.78 -6.50
CA ASN A 243 -4.12 -7.21 -5.15
C ASN A 243 -2.68 -7.73 -5.05
N ILE A 244 -2.21 -7.83 -3.81
CA ILE A 244 -1.04 -8.60 -3.40
C ILE A 244 -1.57 -9.78 -2.58
N VAL A 245 -1.38 -11.00 -3.06
CA VAL A 245 -1.69 -12.24 -2.34
C VAL A 245 -0.41 -12.83 -1.76
N PHE A 246 -0.45 -13.32 -0.53
CA PHE A 246 0.78 -13.78 0.11
C PHE A 246 0.56 -14.68 1.32
N LEU A 247 1.65 -15.34 1.70
CA LEU A 247 1.83 -15.97 3.01
C LEU A 247 3.13 -15.43 3.63
N MET A 248 3.13 -15.22 4.94
CA MET A 248 4.35 -15.13 5.71
C MET A 248 4.80 -16.55 6.03
N VAL A 249 6.05 -16.87 5.71
CA VAL A 249 6.56 -18.24 5.79
C VAL A 249 7.79 -18.24 6.71
N ALA A 250 7.80 -19.13 7.69
CA ALA A 250 8.99 -19.41 8.47
C ALA A 250 10.05 -20.13 7.59
N LYS A 251 11.33 -19.89 7.90
CA LYS A 251 12.42 -20.56 7.17
C LYS A 251 12.13 -22.06 6.97
N ASP A 252 12.44 -22.53 5.78
CA ASP A 252 12.26 -23.94 5.35
C ASP A 252 10.81 -24.45 5.46
N TRP A 253 9.83 -23.52 5.38
CA TRP A 253 8.40 -23.83 5.47
C TRP A 253 7.97 -24.47 6.80
N ALA A 254 8.71 -24.22 7.88
CA ALA A 254 8.40 -24.74 9.20
C ALA A 254 7.02 -24.29 9.73
N ALA A 255 6.56 -23.11 9.31
CA ALA A 255 5.22 -22.57 9.58
C ALA A 255 4.82 -21.57 8.50
N ASN A 256 3.52 -21.26 8.37
CA ASN A 256 3.02 -20.18 7.52
C ASN A 256 1.80 -19.50 8.14
N SER A 257 1.50 -18.29 7.68
CA SER A 257 0.41 -17.45 8.19
C SER A 257 -0.98 -17.83 7.65
N GLY A 258 -1.06 -18.79 6.72
CA GLY A 258 -2.21 -18.93 5.84
C GLY A 258 -2.29 -17.78 4.82
N ASP A 259 -3.22 -17.93 3.87
CA ASP A 259 -3.40 -16.98 2.77
C ASP A 259 -3.86 -15.61 3.27
N GLN A 260 -3.19 -14.57 2.77
CA GLN A 260 -3.48 -13.16 3.05
C GLN A 260 -3.66 -12.41 1.74
N VAL A 261 -4.44 -11.33 1.76
CA VAL A 261 -4.65 -10.45 0.62
C VAL A 261 -4.69 -8.99 1.03
N ILE A 262 -4.00 -8.15 0.24
CA ILE A 262 -4.08 -6.68 0.32
C ILE A 262 -4.57 -6.19 -1.03
N TYR A 263 -5.73 -5.54 -1.05
CA TYR A 263 -6.29 -4.99 -2.29
C TYR A 263 -5.64 -3.66 -2.65
N ALA A 264 -5.41 -3.43 -3.94
CA ALA A 264 -4.82 -2.22 -4.48
C ALA A 264 -5.75 -0.99 -4.35
N GLY A 265 -5.20 0.21 -4.54
CA GLY A 265 -5.81 1.51 -4.25
C GLY A 265 -7.24 1.71 -4.74
N GLU A 266 -7.47 1.61 -6.03
CA GLU A 266 -8.79 1.83 -6.65
C GLU A 266 -9.53 0.53 -6.94
N TYR A 267 -8.93 -0.62 -6.67
CA TYR A 267 -9.56 -1.92 -6.91
C TYR A 267 -10.75 -2.11 -5.96
N ILE A 268 -11.92 -2.29 -6.54
CA ILE A 268 -13.14 -2.67 -5.82
C ILE A 268 -13.32 -4.17 -6.04
N PRO A 269 -13.08 -5.00 -5.00
CA PRO A 269 -13.24 -6.43 -5.16
C PRO A 269 -14.69 -6.76 -5.57
N PRO A 270 -14.90 -7.75 -6.44
CA PRO A 270 -16.24 -8.17 -6.80
C PRO A 270 -17.02 -8.58 -5.53
N PRO A 271 -18.30 -8.30 -5.48
CA PRO A 271 -19.12 -8.69 -4.34
C PRO A 271 -19.07 -10.22 -4.17
N PRO A 272 -19.07 -10.71 -2.91
CA PRO A 272 -18.95 -12.13 -2.63
C PRO A 272 -20.10 -12.93 -3.25
N PRO A 273 -19.90 -14.23 -3.56
CA PRO A 273 -20.94 -15.10 -4.06
C PRO A 273 -22.13 -15.17 -3.11
N VAL A 274 -23.35 -15.07 -3.66
CA VAL A 274 -24.59 -15.17 -2.91
C VAL A 274 -25.46 -16.26 -3.49
N PHE A 275 -25.78 -17.27 -2.68
CA PHE A 275 -26.69 -18.34 -3.04
C PHE A 275 -28.05 -18.16 -2.36
N ARG A 276 -29.15 -18.47 -3.06
CA ARG A 276 -30.51 -18.38 -2.54
C ARG A 276 -31.41 -19.48 -3.10
N PHE A 277 -32.30 -19.96 -2.24
CA PHE A 277 -33.51 -20.67 -2.65
C PHE A 277 -34.69 -19.69 -2.79
N PHE A 278 -35.61 -19.98 -3.70
CA PHE A 278 -36.85 -19.21 -3.84
C PHE A 278 -37.95 -20.06 -4.46
N PRO A 279 -39.28 -19.82 -4.09
CA PRO A 279 -39.66 -18.92 -2.99
C PRO A 279 -39.17 -19.43 -1.64
N LEU A 280 -39.21 -18.58 -0.60
CA LEU A 280 -38.78 -18.95 0.76
C LEU A 280 -39.60 -20.03 1.43
N GLN A 281 -40.85 -20.21 0.96
CA GLN A 281 -41.79 -21.22 1.43
C GLN A 281 -42.32 -21.97 0.23
N ILE A 282 -42.20 -23.26 0.24
CA ILE A 282 -42.61 -24.14 -0.86
C ILE A 282 -43.47 -25.30 -0.37
N SER A 283 -44.25 -25.86 -1.29
CA SER A 283 -44.97 -27.11 -1.13
C SER A 283 -44.56 -28.11 -2.20
N GLN A 284 -45.10 -29.32 -2.17
CA GLN A 284 -44.91 -30.31 -3.23
C GLN A 284 -45.53 -29.88 -4.60
N LYS A 285 -46.35 -28.82 -4.64
CA LYS A 285 -46.95 -28.31 -5.87
C LYS A 285 -46.28 -27.04 -6.41
N ASP A 286 -45.08 -26.73 -5.95
CA ASP A 286 -44.34 -25.54 -6.36
C ASP A 286 -43.10 -25.87 -7.20
N PHE A 287 -42.47 -24.82 -7.68
CA PHE A 287 -41.11 -24.88 -8.27
C PHE A 287 -40.12 -24.41 -7.24
N LEU A 288 -39.08 -25.23 -7.00
CA LEU A 288 -37.94 -24.80 -6.21
C LEU A 288 -36.90 -24.13 -7.12
N GLY A 289 -36.76 -22.81 -6.97
CA GLY A 289 -35.77 -22.02 -7.63
C GLY A 289 -34.45 -22.00 -6.83
N MET A 290 -33.32 -22.02 -7.53
CA MET A 290 -31.98 -21.83 -6.99
C MET A 290 -31.27 -20.79 -7.83
N SER A 291 -30.60 -19.84 -7.17
CA SER A 291 -29.78 -18.83 -7.84
C SER A 291 -28.49 -18.61 -7.07
N ARG A 292 -27.37 -18.56 -7.78
CA ARG A 292 -26.09 -18.12 -7.25
C ARG A 292 -25.56 -16.99 -8.12
N LYS A 293 -25.28 -15.83 -7.49
CA LYS A 293 -24.71 -14.64 -8.11
C LYS A 293 -23.26 -14.44 -7.71
N ASN A 294 -22.54 -13.64 -8.49
CA ASN A 294 -21.15 -13.27 -8.26
C ASN A 294 -20.26 -14.50 -8.08
N ASN A 295 -20.36 -15.43 -9.01
CA ASN A 295 -19.62 -16.68 -8.94
C ASN A 295 -18.12 -16.44 -9.17
N GLU A 296 -17.28 -17.25 -8.52
CA GLU A 296 -15.85 -17.27 -8.73
C GLU A 296 -15.50 -17.66 -10.17
N SER A 297 -14.35 -17.19 -10.66
CA SER A 297 -13.87 -17.54 -12.01
C SER A 297 -13.89 -19.06 -12.24
N GLY A 298 -14.40 -19.48 -13.39
CA GLY A 298 -14.55 -20.87 -13.77
C GLY A 298 -15.72 -21.63 -13.12
N VAL A 299 -16.50 -20.97 -12.26
CA VAL A 299 -17.76 -21.53 -11.76
C VAL A 299 -18.90 -21.16 -12.72
N ASN A 300 -19.42 -22.14 -13.43
CA ASN A 300 -20.47 -21.98 -14.45
C ASN A 300 -21.61 -22.99 -14.34
N LYS A 301 -21.57 -23.86 -13.33
CA LYS A 301 -22.64 -24.84 -13.08
C LYS A 301 -22.91 -24.97 -11.59
N LEU A 302 -24.19 -25.23 -11.26
CA LEU A 302 -24.62 -25.73 -9.96
C LEU A 302 -25.21 -27.13 -10.16
N MET A 303 -24.69 -28.10 -9.44
CA MET A 303 -25.20 -29.48 -9.39
C MET A 303 -26.03 -29.60 -8.10
N TYR A 304 -27.21 -30.20 -8.20
CA TYR A 304 -28.06 -30.39 -7.02
C TYR A 304 -28.46 -31.85 -6.85
N THR A 305 -28.62 -32.25 -5.60
CA THR A 305 -29.25 -33.50 -5.18
C THR A 305 -30.35 -33.17 -4.21
N ILE A 306 -31.59 -33.53 -4.52
CA ILE A 306 -32.74 -33.37 -3.64
C ILE A 306 -33.16 -34.74 -3.16
N THR A 307 -33.19 -34.98 -1.86
CA THR A 307 -33.71 -36.19 -1.21
C THR A 307 -35.08 -35.89 -0.61
N ALA A 308 -36.08 -36.62 -1.06
CA ALA A 308 -37.46 -36.46 -0.63
C ALA A 308 -38.03 -37.85 -0.21
N GLY A 309 -37.97 -38.18 1.07
CA GLY A 309 -38.22 -39.52 1.57
C GLY A 309 -37.24 -40.54 0.96
N SER A 310 -37.72 -41.50 0.23
CA SER A 310 -36.86 -42.49 -0.46
C SER A 310 -36.42 -42.09 -1.88
N LYS A 311 -36.94 -40.97 -2.40
CA LYS A 311 -36.65 -40.49 -3.76
C LYS A 311 -35.43 -39.54 -3.76
N ILE A 312 -34.53 -39.75 -4.73
CA ILE A 312 -33.40 -38.90 -5.01
C ILE A 312 -33.59 -38.28 -6.40
N ILE A 313 -33.43 -36.94 -6.49
CA ILE A 313 -33.54 -36.14 -7.70
C ILE A 313 -32.20 -35.45 -7.90
N ASN A 314 -31.55 -35.71 -9.03
CA ASN A 314 -30.28 -35.07 -9.37
C ASN A 314 -30.46 -34.19 -10.61
N GLY A 315 -29.73 -33.09 -10.68
CA GLY A 315 -29.70 -32.25 -11.85
C GLY A 315 -28.63 -31.18 -11.79
N GLU A 316 -28.57 -30.40 -12.84
CA GLU A 316 -27.62 -29.25 -12.92
C GLU A 316 -28.29 -28.03 -13.56
N PHE A 317 -27.79 -26.87 -13.20
CA PHE A 317 -28.07 -25.60 -13.86
C PHE A 317 -26.76 -25.01 -14.39
N SER A 318 -26.77 -24.53 -15.63
CA SER A 318 -25.64 -23.82 -16.22
C SER A 318 -25.92 -22.33 -16.28
N GLY A 319 -24.87 -21.53 -16.21
CA GLY A 319 -24.96 -20.08 -16.26
C GLY A 319 -23.60 -19.43 -16.47
N SER A 320 -23.45 -18.20 -15.98
CA SER A 320 -22.22 -17.42 -16.07
C SER A 320 -21.65 -17.09 -14.68
N THR A 321 -20.49 -16.45 -14.66
CA THR A 321 -19.93 -15.88 -13.44
C THR A 321 -20.87 -14.85 -12.78
N ASN A 322 -21.70 -14.15 -13.55
CA ASN A 322 -22.64 -13.19 -12.99
C ASN A 322 -23.80 -13.88 -12.26
N GLU A 323 -24.42 -14.89 -12.89
CA GLU A 323 -25.54 -15.61 -12.29
C GLU A 323 -25.67 -17.02 -12.90
N ILE A 324 -25.90 -18.00 -12.03
CA ILE A 324 -26.41 -19.33 -12.37
C ILE A 324 -27.77 -19.46 -11.70
N LYS A 325 -28.82 -19.76 -12.49
CA LYS A 325 -30.18 -19.83 -12.00
C LYS A 325 -30.96 -20.94 -12.67
N GLY A 326 -31.78 -21.63 -11.90
CA GLY A 326 -32.66 -22.66 -12.44
C GLY A 326 -33.82 -22.99 -11.49
N PHE A 327 -34.74 -23.84 -11.98
CA PHE A 327 -35.89 -24.29 -11.27
C PHE A 327 -36.08 -25.78 -11.35
N VAL A 328 -36.45 -26.41 -10.25
CA VAL A 328 -36.86 -27.80 -10.17
C VAL A 328 -38.36 -27.84 -10.03
N ASN A 329 -39.07 -28.55 -10.93
CA ASN A 329 -40.52 -28.72 -10.87
C ASN A 329 -40.88 -29.81 -9.86
N LEU A 330 -41.13 -29.40 -8.61
CA LEU A 330 -41.50 -30.36 -7.55
C LEU A 330 -42.83 -31.08 -7.84
N VAL A 331 -43.73 -30.46 -8.60
CA VAL A 331 -45.02 -31.06 -8.98
C VAL A 331 -44.81 -32.34 -9.74
N SER A 332 -43.91 -32.33 -10.73
CA SER A 332 -43.59 -33.48 -11.53
C SER A 332 -42.68 -34.48 -10.80
N GLU A 333 -41.66 -33.93 -10.12
CA GLU A 333 -40.65 -34.76 -9.46
C GLU A 333 -41.21 -35.49 -8.24
N LEU A 334 -42.09 -34.91 -7.47
CA LEU A 334 -42.64 -35.51 -6.25
C LEU A 334 -44.01 -36.14 -6.45
N LYS A 335 -44.43 -36.31 -7.72
CA LYS A 335 -45.70 -36.95 -8.04
C LYS A 335 -45.79 -38.36 -7.47
N GLY A 336 -46.88 -38.66 -6.73
CA GLY A 336 -47.15 -39.96 -6.15
C GLY A 336 -46.47 -40.22 -4.79
N ILE A 337 -45.76 -39.24 -4.23
CA ILE A 337 -45.25 -39.34 -2.88
C ILE A 337 -46.14 -38.53 -1.93
N PRO A 338 -46.93 -39.19 -1.08
CA PRO A 338 -47.83 -38.47 -0.18
C PRO A 338 -47.14 -37.97 1.06
N ASN A 339 -47.68 -36.87 1.63
CA ASN A 339 -47.36 -36.40 2.98
C ASN A 339 -45.86 -36.09 3.27
N LEU A 340 -45.15 -35.55 2.29
CA LEU A 340 -43.79 -35.03 2.54
C LEU A 340 -43.90 -33.73 3.38
N THR A 341 -43.14 -33.70 4.45
CA THR A 341 -43.02 -32.53 5.33
C THR A 341 -41.76 -31.72 5.08
N GLU A 342 -40.78 -32.30 4.40
CA GLU A 342 -39.50 -31.67 4.10
C GLU A 342 -38.80 -32.35 2.92
N ILE A 343 -37.81 -31.63 2.35
CA ILE A 343 -36.84 -32.16 1.39
C ILE A 343 -35.46 -31.73 1.84
N HIS A 344 -34.48 -32.63 1.67
CA HIS A 344 -33.05 -32.29 1.88
C HIS A 344 -32.43 -31.91 0.53
N VAL A 345 -31.72 -30.76 0.49
CA VAL A 345 -31.13 -30.23 -0.74
C VAL A 345 -29.64 -29.98 -0.54
N LEU A 346 -28.83 -30.73 -1.25
CA LEU A 346 -27.40 -30.55 -1.39
C LEU A 346 -27.11 -29.86 -2.74
N VAL A 347 -26.38 -28.74 -2.71
CA VAL A 347 -25.96 -28.03 -3.92
C VAL A 347 -24.44 -27.90 -3.92
N LYS A 348 -23.79 -28.26 -5.03
CA LYS A 348 -22.37 -28.12 -5.28
C LYS A 348 -22.12 -27.33 -6.56
N ASP A 349 -20.95 -26.72 -6.68
CA ASP A 349 -20.51 -26.14 -7.95
C ASP A 349 -19.71 -27.17 -8.79
N ASN A 350 -19.33 -26.77 -10.01
CA ASN A 350 -18.55 -27.64 -10.92
C ASN A 350 -17.08 -27.87 -10.48
N LYS A 351 -16.68 -27.32 -9.33
CA LYS A 351 -15.40 -27.60 -8.65
C LYS A 351 -15.58 -28.51 -7.44
N ASP A 352 -16.74 -29.14 -7.31
CA ASP A 352 -17.16 -30.00 -6.19
C ASP A 352 -17.24 -29.33 -4.82
N LYS A 353 -17.22 -27.97 -4.79
CA LYS A 353 -17.41 -27.19 -3.56
C LYS A 353 -18.87 -27.24 -3.15
N THR A 354 -19.14 -27.58 -1.90
CA THR A 354 -20.50 -27.51 -1.34
C THR A 354 -20.91 -26.05 -1.16
N ILE A 355 -22.02 -25.67 -1.81
CA ILE A 355 -22.62 -24.33 -1.78
C ILE A 355 -23.72 -24.26 -0.74
N SER A 356 -24.52 -25.29 -0.63
CA SER A 356 -25.60 -25.42 0.36
C SER A 356 -25.82 -26.89 0.66
N ASP A 357 -26.08 -27.18 1.92
CA ASP A 357 -26.49 -28.49 2.42
C ASP A 357 -27.55 -28.21 3.50
N THR A 358 -28.83 -28.34 3.14
CA THR A 358 -29.93 -27.87 4.00
C THR A 358 -31.22 -28.66 3.81
N THR A 359 -32.01 -28.71 4.86
CA THR A 359 -33.39 -29.24 4.82
C THR A 359 -34.36 -28.11 4.69
N ILE A 360 -35.28 -28.19 3.71
CA ILE A 360 -36.30 -27.21 3.44
C ILE A 360 -37.67 -27.82 3.85
N PRO A 361 -38.39 -27.22 4.81
CA PRO A 361 -39.71 -27.67 5.18
C PRO A 361 -40.71 -27.39 4.05
N LEU A 362 -41.61 -28.33 3.81
CA LEU A 362 -42.71 -28.18 2.84
C LEU A 362 -44.00 -27.78 3.57
N LYS A 363 -44.69 -26.81 3.00
CA LYS A 363 -46.06 -26.50 3.47
C LYS A 363 -47.01 -27.64 3.21
N THR A 364 -47.84 -27.98 4.18
CA THR A 364 -49.00 -28.83 3.98
C THR A 364 -49.96 -28.17 2.99
N LEU A 365 -50.50 -28.96 2.10
CA LEU A 365 -51.54 -28.51 1.16
C LEU A 365 -52.89 -28.80 1.82
N ASP A 366 -53.60 -27.79 2.21
CA ASP A 366 -54.96 -27.88 2.62
C ASP A 366 -55.88 -28.23 1.44
#